data_f380ea993e77502719a4ec7de90a8e0b
#
_entry.id   f380ea993e77502719a4ec7de90a8e0b
#
_cell.length_a   1.000
_cell.length_b   1.000
_cell.length_c   1.000
_cell.angle_alpha   90.00
_cell.angle_beta   90.00
_cell.angle_gamma   90.00
#
_symmetry.space_group_name_H-M   'P 1'
#
loop_
_entity.id
_entity.type
_entity.pdbx_description
1 polymer ?
#
loop_
_entity_poly.entity_id
_entity_poly.type
_entity_poly.pdbx_seq_one_letter_code
_entity_poly.pdbx_strand_id
1 'polypeptide(L)'
;MNRTYKYPLLSEAFSTKDIKEGINVLRSKHITMSKITKKFEKHFAKKMGTKYAIMTNSGSSANLLALSCLTNPLSKKKVLPNSEVIIPAICWSTSLWPIIQNNLKPVFVDVELGTFNIDINNLENKITKKTKAIMLIHVLGTSTNMTKLLKIVKKYKLDLIEDTCESLGAKYNKKKLGTFGRFGTYSFYYSHQITSGEGGMIVCNDTNDYNVLKSLRSHGWSRDTDLHNNFKKNYKNLDDRFLFIGPGYNVRPTDIQAAIALNQFKRLNKFIKTRNTNRNKIINFLKMDNKWNNQFSFVEIDDNSKPSWFGLPI
;
A
#
# COMPACT_ATOMS: atom_id res chain seq x y z
N MET A 1 7.52 -27.05 20.05
CA MET A 1 7.19 -26.34 21.30
C MET A 1 6.05 -25.36 21.03
N ASN A 2 4.83 -25.68 21.46
CA ASN A 2 3.70 -24.74 21.38
C ASN A 2 3.85 -23.68 22.47
N ARG A 3 4.46 -22.55 22.17
CA ARG A 3 4.40 -21.38 23.05
C ARG A 3 2.98 -20.79 22.94
N THR A 4 2.14 -21.03 23.92
CA THR A 4 0.87 -20.31 24.07
C THR A 4 1.19 -18.92 24.59
N TYR A 5 1.12 -17.92 23.71
CA TYR A 5 1.24 -16.52 24.12
C TYR A 5 -0.11 -16.07 24.74
N LYS A 6 -0.05 -15.43 25.90
CA LYS A 6 -1.24 -14.86 26.56
C LYS A 6 -1.87 -13.75 25.67
N TYR A 7 -1.04 -13.03 24.91
CA TYR A 7 -1.43 -11.99 23.95
C TYR A 7 -0.73 -12.26 22.61
N PRO A 8 -1.30 -13.08 21.73
CA PRO A 8 -0.73 -13.31 20.41
C PRO A 8 -0.91 -12.08 19.52
N LEU A 9 -0.02 -11.90 18.54
CA LEU A 9 -0.11 -10.84 17.55
C LEU A 9 -1.48 -10.85 16.82
N LEU A 10 -2.02 -12.02 16.60
CA LEU A 10 -3.34 -12.26 16.02
C LEU A 10 -3.90 -13.59 16.55
N SER A 11 -5.12 -13.58 17.09
CA SER A 11 -5.75 -14.80 17.63
C SER A 11 -6.39 -15.65 16.54
N GLU A 12 -7.12 -15.05 15.62
CA GLU A 12 -7.80 -15.71 14.49
C GLU A 12 -7.59 -14.93 13.20
N ALA A 13 -6.58 -15.32 12.42
CA ALA A 13 -6.29 -14.70 11.13
C ALA A 13 -7.36 -15.07 10.09
N PHE A 14 -7.74 -16.34 10.04
CA PHE A 14 -8.58 -16.90 9.00
C PHE A 14 -9.84 -17.55 9.57
N SER A 15 -10.98 -17.19 9.02
CA SER A 15 -12.22 -17.92 9.28
C SER A 15 -12.27 -19.20 8.44
N THR A 16 -13.08 -20.17 8.85
CA THR A 16 -13.37 -21.39 8.07
C THR A 16 -13.74 -21.08 6.61
N LYS A 17 -14.43 -19.95 6.38
CA LYS A 17 -14.79 -19.51 5.03
C LYS A 17 -13.59 -19.04 4.24
N ASP A 18 -12.62 -18.36 4.84
CA ASP A 18 -11.38 -17.94 4.18
C ASP A 18 -10.58 -19.17 3.72
N ILE A 19 -10.46 -20.15 4.62
CA ILE A 19 -9.78 -21.43 4.33
C ILE A 19 -10.49 -22.16 3.19
N LYS A 20 -11.83 -22.24 3.21
CA LYS A 20 -12.63 -22.88 2.16
C LYS A 20 -12.40 -22.25 0.79
N GLU A 21 -12.31 -20.91 0.71
CA GLU A 21 -12.01 -20.22 -0.55
C GLU A 21 -10.61 -20.59 -1.09
N GLY A 22 -9.60 -20.68 -0.22
CA GLY A 22 -8.26 -21.16 -0.60
C GLY A 22 -8.27 -22.60 -1.09
N ILE A 23 -8.99 -23.51 -0.40
CA ILE A 23 -9.14 -24.91 -0.79
C ILE A 23 -9.83 -25.03 -2.16
N ASN A 24 -10.84 -24.21 -2.44
CA ASN A 24 -11.53 -24.20 -3.73
C ASN A 24 -10.57 -23.88 -4.89
N VAL A 25 -9.63 -22.94 -4.67
CA VAL A 25 -8.58 -22.64 -5.66
C VAL A 25 -7.65 -23.84 -5.85
N LEU A 26 -7.18 -24.46 -4.77
CA LEU A 26 -6.33 -25.66 -4.86
C LEU A 26 -7.01 -26.80 -5.64
N ARG A 27 -8.30 -27.04 -5.38
CA ARG A 27 -9.09 -28.06 -6.10
C ARG A 27 -9.27 -27.76 -7.58
N SER A 28 -9.27 -26.47 -7.96
CA SER A 28 -9.35 -26.07 -9.38
C SER A 28 -8.09 -26.39 -10.19
N LYS A 29 -6.96 -26.69 -9.52
CA LYS A 29 -5.62 -26.90 -10.09
C LYS A 29 -5.04 -25.66 -10.81
N HIS A 30 -5.74 -24.52 -10.82
CA HIS A 30 -5.29 -23.24 -11.37
C HIS A 30 -4.93 -22.28 -10.23
N ILE A 31 -3.71 -22.37 -9.72
CA ILE A 31 -3.26 -21.67 -8.51
C ILE A 31 -2.50 -20.38 -8.78
N THR A 32 -1.94 -20.20 -9.99
CA THR A 32 -1.22 -18.98 -10.36
C THR A 32 -2.17 -17.82 -10.58
N MET A 33 -1.62 -16.62 -10.69
CA MET A 33 -2.39 -15.39 -10.94
C MET A 33 -3.34 -15.54 -12.16
N SER A 34 -4.65 -15.42 -11.94
CA SER A 34 -5.67 -15.64 -12.97
C SER A 34 -6.98 -14.87 -12.69
N LYS A 35 -8.11 -15.53 -12.88
CA LYS A 35 -9.46 -14.92 -12.81
C LYS A 35 -9.82 -14.37 -11.42
N ILE A 36 -9.39 -15.03 -10.35
CA ILE A 36 -9.72 -14.61 -8.98
C ILE A 36 -8.94 -13.36 -8.59
N THR A 37 -7.66 -13.31 -8.97
CA THR A 37 -6.84 -12.10 -8.83
C THR A 37 -7.49 -10.92 -9.54
N LYS A 38 -7.86 -11.06 -10.82
CA LYS A 38 -8.56 -10.01 -11.60
C LYS A 38 -9.88 -9.57 -10.93
N LYS A 39 -10.63 -10.53 -10.39
CA LYS A 39 -11.87 -10.25 -9.64
C LYS A 39 -11.59 -9.43 -8.39
N PHE A 40 -10.55 -9.77 -7.63
CA PHE A 40 -10.18 -9.03 -6.43
C PHE A 40 -9.70 -7.62 -6.76
N GLU A 41 -8.81 -7.47 -7.75
CA GLU A 41 -8.34 -6.17 -8.25
C GLU A 41 -9.52 -5.24 -8.60
N LYS A 42 -10.49 -5.74 -9.38
CA LYS A 42 -11.71 -4.98 -9.74
C LYS A 42 -12.53 -4.56 -8.52
N HIS A 43 -12.74 -5.47 -7.56
CA HIS A 43 -13.49 -5.17 -6.34
C HIS A 43 -12.74 -4.17 -5.45
N PHE A 44 -11.41 -4.30 -5.35
CA PHE A 44 -10.58 -3.41 -4.58
C PHE A 44 -10.62 -1.99 -5.16
N ALA A 45 -10.35 -1.83 -6.45
CA ALA A 45 -10.42 -0.54 -7.14
C ALA A 45 -11.79 0.14 -6.92
N LYS A 46 -12.89 -0.60 -7.17
CA LYS A 46 -14.26 -0.09 -6.96
C LYS A 46 -14.49 0.37 -5.52
N LYS A 47 -14.09 -0.45 -4.51
CA LYS A 47 -14.31 -0.11 -3.10
C LYS A 47 -13.41 1.04 -2.65
N MET A 48 -12.19 1.16 -3.19
CA MET A 48 -11.28 2.27 -2.90
C MET A 48 -11.67 3.56 -3.61
N GLY A 49 -12.38 3.49 -4.72
CA GLY A 49 -12.75 4.65 -5.54
C GLY A 49 -11.64 5.07 -6.50
N THR A 50 -10.84 4.10 -6.96
CA THR A 50 -9.78 4.30 -7.95
C THR A 50 -10.13 3.60 -9.25
N LYS A 51 -9.49 4.00 -10.35
CA LYS A 51 -9.73 3.41 -11.66
C LYS A 51 -9.14 2.01 -11.76
N TYR A 52 -7.95 1.80 -11.20
CA TYR A 52 -7.20 0.56 -11.30
C TYR A 52 -6.67 0.09 -9.95
N ALA A 53 -6.54 -1.22 -9.82
CA ALA A 53 -5.80 -1.88 -8.75
C ALA A 53 -5.02 -3.06 -9.34
N ILE A 54 -3.85 -3.33 -8.81
CA ILE A 54 -2.94 -4.40 -9.24
C ILE A 54 -2.47 -5.14 -7.98
N MET A 55 -2.80 -6.41 -7.89
CA MET A 55 -2.35 -7.24 -6.78
C MET A 55 -0.90 -7.70 -6.99
N THR A 56 -0.14 -7.72 -5.90
CA THR A 56 1.24 -8.21 -5.80
C THR A 56 1.36 -9.29 -4.73
N ASN A 57 2.51 -9.96 -4.68
CA ASN A 57 2.77 -11.01 -3.70
C ASN A 57 3.04 -10.49 -2.28
N SER A 58 3.28 -9.17 -2.10
CA SER A 58 3.45 -8.52 -0.80
C SER A 58 3.27 -7.00 -0.89
N GLY A 59 3.05 -6.33 0.26
CA GLY A 59 3.07 -4.87 0.34
C GLY A 59 4.44 -4.28 -0.02
N SER A 60 5.52 -4.95 0.35
CA SER A 60 6.88 -4.58 -0.04
C SER A 60 7.06 -4.53 -1.55
N SER A 61 6.53 -5.53 -2.25
CA SER A 61 6.53 -5.54 -3.73
C SER A 61 5.64 -4.46 -4.31
N ALA A 62 4.55 -4.09 -3.63
CA ALA A 62 3.71 -2.97 -4.05
C ALA A 62 4.49 -1.65 -4.00
N ASN A 63 5.22 -1.39 -2.91
CA ASN A 63 6.12 -0.23 -2.79
C ASN A 63 7.21 -0.24 -3.87
N LEU A 64 7.85 -1.39 -4.08
CA LEU A 64 8.88 -1.53 -5.11
C LEU A 64 8.33 -1.18 -6.50
N LEU A 65 7.19 -1.73 -6.89
CA LEU A 65 6.60 -1.46 -8.21
C LEU A 65 6.15 -0.01 -8.36
N ALA A 66 5.63 0.64 -7.32
CA ALA A 66 5.23 2.05 -7.34
C ALA A 66 6.44 2.94 -7.66
N LEU A 67 7.57 2.75 -6.95
CA LEU A 67 8.81 3.50 -7.19
C LEU A 67 9.44 3.14 -8.55
N SER A 68 9.45 1.86 -8.93
CA SER A 68 9.97 1.42 -10.24
C SER A 68 9.14 1.98 -11.40
N CYS A 69 7.84 2.19 -11.21
CA CYS A 69 7.01 2.85 -12.21
C CYS A 69 7.41 4.32 -12.42
N LEU A 70 7.84 5.03 -11.37
CA LEU A 70 8.32 6.41 -11.50
C LEU A 70 9.54 6.51 -12.42
N THR A 71 10.45 5.56 -12.36
CA THR A 71 11.72 5.58 -13.11
C THR A 71 11.66 4.82 -14.43
N ASN A 72 10.56 4.09 -14.69
CA ASN A 72 10.44 3.25 -15.87
C ASN A 72 10.49 4.05 -17.17
N PRO A 73 11.24 3.61 -18.21
CA PRO A 73 11.29 4.28 -19.50
C PRO A 73 9.94 4.49 -20.18
N LEU A 74 8.97 3.62 -19.92
CA LEU A 74 7.62 3.70 -20.49
C LEU A 74 6.69 4.65 -19.71
N SER A 75 7.12 5.16 -18.55
CA SER A 75 6.35 6.12 -17.78
C SER A 75 6.33 7.48 -18.47
N LYS A 76 5.12 8.03 -18.70
CA LYS A 76 4.95 9.36 -19.27
C LYS A 76 5.49 10.48 -18.36
N LYS A 77 5.54 10.24 -17.06
CA LYS A 77 6.07 11.15 -16.04
C LYS A 77 7.30 10.52 -15.38
N LYS A 78 8.32 10.30 -16.17
CA LYS A 78 9.55 9.65 -15.71
C LYS A 78 10.35 10.53 -14.77
N VAL A 79 10.73 9.95 -13.63
CA VAL A 79 11.70 10.53 -12.68
C VAL A 79 13.10 10.05 -13.04
N LEU A 80 14.06 10.97 -13.09
CA LEU A 80 15.45 10.65 -13.45
C LEU A 80 16.24 10.08 -12.26
N PRO A 81 17.27 9.27 -12.50
CA PRO A 81 18.19 8.82 -11.46
C PRO A 81 18.77 10.00 -10.66
N ASN A 82 19.12 9.74 -9.41
CA ASN A 82 19.61 10.73 -8.45
C ASN A 82 18.60 11.83 -8.07
N SER A 83 17.35 11.76 -8.54
CA SER A 83 16.28 12.60 -8.00
C SER A 83 15.97 12.23 -6.55
N GLU A 84 15.55 13.22 -5.79
CA GLU A 84 15.25 13.07 -4.38
C GLU A 84 13.79 12.64 -4.16
N VAL A 85 13.60 11.73 -3.20
CA VAL A 85 12.30 11.30 -2.70
C VAL A 85 12.27 11.55 -1.20
N ILE A 86 11.34 12.39 -0.76
CA ILE A 86 11.13 12.63 0.68
C ILE A 86 10.43 11.42 1.28
N ILE A 87 10.90 11.01 2.47
CA ILE A 87 10.35 9.91 3.25
C ILE A 87 10.44 10.25 4.74
N PRO A 88 9.46 9.88 5.60
CA PRO A 88 9.59 10.05 7.03
C PRO A 88 10.73 9.20 7.60
N ALA A 89 11.41 9.71 8.63
CA ALA A 89 12.54 9.04 9.28
C ALA A 89 12.13 7.73 9.96
N ILE A 90 10.89 7.63 10.43
CA ILE A 90 10.30 6.40 10.96
C ILE A 90 9.47 5.75 9.85
N CYS A 91 9.93 4.62 9.34
CA CYS A 91 9.24 3.86 8.31
C CYS A 91 9.62 2.38 8.37
N TRP A 92 8.81 1.54 7.74
CA TRP A 92 9.22 0.17 7.47
C TRP A 92 10.32 0.15 6.43
N SER A 93 11.31 -0.74 6.57
CA SER A 93 12.49 -0.78 5.68
C SER A 93 12.14 -0.89 4.20
N THR A 94 11.06 -1.59 3.85
CA THR A 94 10.61 -1.76 2.47
C THR A 94 9.79 -0.59 1.92
N SER A 95 9.63 0.49 2.69
CA SER A 95 9.23 1.80 2.16
C SER A 95 10.45 2.60 1.68
N LEU A 96 11.62 2.38 2.32
CA LEU A 96 12.88 3.05 1.99
C LEU A 96 13.65 2.35 0.85
N TRP A 97 13.82 1.02 0.93
CA TRP A 97 14.67 0.30 -0.03
C TRP A 97 14.30 0.52 -1.49
N PRO A 98 13.03 0.58 -1.90
CA PRO A 98 12.65 0.86 -3.29
C PRO A 98 13.18 2.19 -3.83
N ILE A 99 13.39 3.20 -2.99
CA ILE A 99 14.00 4.48 -3.38
C ILE A 99 15.44 4.23 -3.87
N ILE A 100 16.22 3.52 -3.04
CA ILE A 100 17.63 3.21 -3.33
C ILE A 100 17.74 2.25 -4.52
N GLN A 101 16.92 1.20 -4.56
CA GLN A 101 16.89 0.20 -5.64
C GLN A 101 16.56 0.80 -7.02
N ASN A 102 15.89 1.94 -7.05
CA ASN A 102 15.59 2.67 -8.29
C ASN A 102 16.56 3.83 -8.57
N ASN A 103 17.74 3.83 -7.93
CA ASN A 103 18.76 4.87 -8.07
C ASN A 103 18.25 6.29 -7.74
N LEU A 104 17.29 6.40 -6.82
CA LEU A 104 16.80 7.64 -6.26
C LEU A 104 17.46 7.92 -4.90
N LYS A 105 17.42 9.16 -4.45
CA LYS A 105 18.03 9.60 -3.18
C LYS A 105 16.95 9.83 -2.13
N PRO A 106 16.94 9.10 -0.99
CA PRO A 106 16.03 9.39 0.10
C PRO A 106 16.42 10.69 0.80
N VAL A 107 15.43 11.51 1.11
CA VAL A 107 15.56 12.70 1.94
C VAL A 107 14.66 12.52 3.15
N PHE A 108 15.25 12.35 4.32
CA PHE A 108 14.50 12.09 5.53
C PHE A 108 13.91 13.38 6.12
N VAL A 109 12.66 13.29 6.52
CA VAL A 109 11.93 14.27 7.32
C VAL A 109 11.53 13.61 8.63
N ASP A 110 11.67 14.32 9.73
CA ASP A 110 11.28 13.81 11.05
C ASP A 110 9.76 13.59 11.13
N VAL A 111 9.31 12.99 12.22
CA VAL A 111 7.91 12.71 12.49
C VAL A 111 7.42 13.55 13.68
N GLU A 112 6.12 13.83 13.70
CA GLU A 112 5.46 14.48 14.84
C GLU A 112 5.30 13.46 15.98
N LEU A 113 5.79 13.79 17.18
CA LEU A 113 5.74 12.91 18.35
C LEU A 113 4.31 12.46 18.69
N GLY A 114 3.33 13.35 18.56
CA GLY A 114 1.93 13.04 18.89
C GLY A 114 1.24 12.10 17.90
N THR A 115 1.73 11.99 16.67
CA THR A 115 1.05 11.24 15.58
C THR A 115 1.89 10.15 14.96
N PHE A 116 3.22 10.19 15.10
CA PHE A 116 4.23 9.40 14.39
C PHE A 116 4.18 9.55 12.85
N ASN A 117 3.33 10.41 12.34
CA ASN A 117 3.29 10.72 10.91
C ASN A 117 4.33 11.80 10.58
N ILE A 118 4.65 11.94 9.28
CA ILE A 118 5.63 12.92 8.80
C ILE A 118 5.32 14.33 9.32
N ASP A 119 6.34 15.04 9.81
CA ASP A 119 6.22 16.44 10.23
C ASP A 119 6.09 17.35 9.00
N ILE A 120 4.87 17.80 8.76
CA ILE A 120 4.56 18.66 7.61
C ILE A 120 5.19 20.05 7.76
N ASN A 121 5.39 20.53 8.98
CA ASN A 121 5.94 21.88 9.21
C ASN A 121 7.42 21.94 8.77
N ASN A 122 8.14 20.83 8.92
CA ASN A 122 9.53 20.69 8.48
C ASN A 122 9.69 20.14 7.07
N LEU A 123 8.63 19.57 6.47
CA LEU A 123 8.70 18.93 5.16
C LEU A 123 9.12 19.92 4.07
N GLU A 124 8.52 21.10 4.05
CA GLU A 124 8.77 22.09 2.98
C GLU A 124 10.22 22.57 2.94
N ASN A 125 10.89 22.66 4.09
CA ASN A 125 12.30 23.05 4.22
C ASN A 125 13.28 22.01 3.62
N LYS A 126 12.83 20.79 3.40
CA LYS A 126 13.63 19.70 2.81
C LYS A 126 13.46 19.58 1.29
N ILE A 127 12.56 20.37 0.71
CA ILE A 127 12.30 20.33 -0.73
C ILE A 127 13.37 21.11 -1.47
N THR A 128 14.01 20.47 -2.46
CA THR A 128 14.99 21.07 -3.37
C THR A 128 14.51 20.99 -4.82
N LYS A 129 15.23 21.57 -5.75
CA LYS A 129 14.97 21.40 -7.20
C LYS A 129 15.09 19.94 -7.68
N LYS A 130 15.81 19.09 -6.92
CA LYS A 130 15.98 17.66 -7.19
C LYS A 130 14.84 16.81 -6.64
N THR A 131 14.06 17.33 -5.72
CA THR A 131 12.91 16.60 -5.14
C THR A 131 11.84 16.40 -6.19
N LYS A 132 11.41 15.14 -6.38
CA LYS A 132 10.43 14.76 -7.40
C LYS A 132 9.24 14.00 -6.82
N ALA A 133 9.40 13.38 -5.67
CA ALA A 133 8.32 12.59 -5.06
C ALA A 133 8.36 12.65 -3.52
N ILE A 134 7.23 12.29 -2.93
CA ILE A 134 7.08 12.00 -1.50
C ILE A 134 6.59 10.56 -1.37
N MET A 135 7.32 9.74 -0.61
CA MET A 135 6.88 8.44 -0.12
C MET A 135 6.26 8.65 1.27
N LEU A 136 4.97 8.87 1.31
CA LEU A 136 4.21 9.12 2.54
C LEU A 136 3.82 7.80 3.18
N ILE A 137 4.07 7.64 4.47
CA ILE A 137 3.59 6.50 5.24
C ILE A 137 2.41 6.95 6.11
N HIS A 138 1.31 6.23 6.05
CA HIS A 138 0.16 6.40 6.93
C HIS A 138 0.32 5.47 8.13
N VAL A 139 0.93 6.00 9.18
CA VAL A 139 1.41 5.20 10.30
C VAL A 139 0.25 4.69 11.16
N LEU A 140 0.28 3.38 11.49
CA LEU A 140 -0.57 2.71 12.49
C LEU A 140 -2.08 2.91 12.33
N GLY A 141 -2.54 3.25 11.13
CA GLY A 141 -3.98 3.42 10.85
C GLY A 141 -4.45 4.86 10.84
N THR A 142 -3.54 5.84 10.93
CA THR A 142 -3.84 7.28 10.91
C THR A 142 -3.26 7.97 9.68
N SER A 143 -3.34 9.27 9.62
CA SER A 143 -2.71 10.08 8.58
C SER A 143 -2.19 11.39 9.15
N THR A 144 -1.21 11.96 8.48
CA THR A 144 -0.86 13.37 8.63
C THR A 144 -2.00 14.28 8.13
N ASN A 145 -1.86 15.59 8.32
CA ASN A 145 -2.78 16.57 7.76
C ASN A 145 -2.68 16.61 6.23
N MET A 146 -3.51 15.80 5.57
CA MET A 146 -3.52 15.67 4.11
C MET A 146 -3.87 16.99 3.39
N THR A 147 -4.64 17.87 4.02
CA THR A 147 -4.98 19.18 3.43
C THR A 147 -3.73 20.05 3.26
N LYS A 148 -2.88 20.13 4.28
CA LYS A 148 -1.60 20.84 4.21
C LYS A 148 -0.63 20.16 3.24
N LEU A 149 -0.48 18.83 3.36
CA LEU A 149 0.41 18.05 2.49
C LEU A 149 0.09 18.24 1.00
N LEU A 150 -1.19 18.13 0.62
CA LEU A 150 -1.59 18.27 -0.79
C LEU A 150 -1.36 19.67 -1.35
N LYS A 151 -1.40 20.73 -0.53
CA LYS A 151 -0.99 22.07 -0.95
C LYS A 151 0.49 22.10 -1.32
N ILE A 152 1.36 21.48 -0.50
CA ILE A 152 2.81 21.37 -0.77
C ILE A 152 3.04 20.54 -2.03
N VAL A 153 2.44 19.36 -2.15
CA VAL A 153 2.53 18.48 -3.33
C VAL A 153 2.18 19.23 -4.61
N LYS A 154 1.09 20.02 -4.58
CA LYS A 154 0.65 20.84 -5.74
C LYS A 154 1.63 21.98 -6.03
N LYS A 155 2.08 22.72 -5.00
CA LYS A 155 3.00 23.86 -5.12
C LYS A 155 4.30 23.45 -5.80
N TYR A 156 4.88 22.32 -5.40
CA TYR A 156 6.16 21.83 -5.90
C TYR A 156 6.04 20.79 -7.01
N LYS A 157 4.82 20.47 -7.47
CA LYS A 157 4.53 19.51 -8.55
C LYS A 157 5.16 18.14 -8.29
N LEU A 158 5.09 17.65 -7.05
CA LEU A 158 5.66 16.38 -6.63
C LEU A 158 4.72 15.22 -6.94
N ASP A 159 5.27 14.05 -7.25
CA ASP A 159 4.51 12.80 -7.22
C ASP A 159 4.32 12.35 -5.76
N LEU A 160 3.10 11.98 -5.37
CA LEU A 160 2.79 11.44 -4.06
C LEU A 160 2.54 9.94 -4.17
N ILE A 161 3.31 9.15 -3.41
CA ILE A 161 3.09 7.72 -3.19
C ILE A 161 2.64 7.57 -1.74
N GLU A 162 1.51 6.91 -1.53
CA GLU A 162 0.96 6.66 -0.21
C GLU A 162 1.19 5.20 0.19
N ASP A 163 2.12 4.94 1.11
CA ASP A 163 2.21 3.65 1.78
C ASP A 163 1.10 3.54 2.82
N THR A 164 0.09 2.77 2.49
CA THR A 164 -1.12 2.58 3.30
C THR A 164 -1.17 1.13 3.84
N CYS A 165 -0.02 0.46 3.91
CA CYS A 165 0.06 -0.93 4.38
C CYS A 165 -0.54 -1.11 5.78
N GLU A 166 -0.35 -0.14 6.67
CA GLU A 166 -0.89 -0.16 8.03
C GLU A 166 -2.27 0.50 8.18
N SER A 167 -2.82 1.08 7.09
CA SER A 167 -3.96 2.00 7.19
C SER A 167 -5.10 1.70 6.23
N LEU A 168 -5.21 0.44 5.77
CA LEU A 168 -6.28 0.03 4.87
C LEU A 168 -7.67 0.37 5.45
N GLY A 169 -8.41 1.20 4.72
CA GLY A 169 -9.76 1.62 5.08
C GLY A 169 -9.86 2.88 5.93
N ALA A 170 -8.74 3.42 6.40
CA ALA A 170 -8.69 4.75 7.01
C ALA A 170 -9.07 5.83 6.00
N LYS A 171 -9.54 6.98 6.49
CA LYS A 171 -10.02 8.09 5.67
C LYS A 171 -9.54 9.43 6.21
N TYR A 172 -9.41 10.39 5.30
CA TYR A 172 -9.24 11.80 5.61
C TYR A 172 -10.27 12.60 4.78
N ASN A 173 -11.04 13.50 5.40
CA ASN A 173 -12.16 14.21 4.77
C ASN A 173 -13.06 13.29 3.93
N LYS A 174 -13.49 12.15 4.50
CA LYS A 174 -14.31 11.11 3.87
C LYS A 174 -13.64 10.35 2.73
N LYS A 175 -12.50 10.81 2.17
CA LYS A 175 -11.74 10.14 1.13
C LYS A 175 -10.79 9.11 1.74
N LYS A 176 -10.62 7.94 1.12
CA LYS A 176 -9.78 6.86 1.64
C LYS A 176 -8.30 7.17 1.46
N LEU A 177 -7.49 6.84 2.46
CA LEU A 177 -6.04 6.90 2.36
C LEU A 177 -5.54 5.93 1.28
N GLY A 178 -4.44 6.30 0.63
CA GLY A 178 -3.90 5.59 -0.52
C GLY A 178 -4.58 5.95 -1.84
N THR A 179 -5.44 6.98 -1.86
CA THR A 179 -6.13 7.41 -3.09
C THR A 179 -5.94 8.89 -3.42
N PHE A 180 -5.12 9.59 -2.65
CA PHE A 180 -4.84 11.01 -2.86
C PHE A 180 -3.71 11.24 -3.85
N GLY A 181 -2.71 10.36 -3.86
CA GLY A 181 -1.52 10.44 -4.68
C GLY A 181 -1.61 9.75 -6.04
N ARG A 182 -0.48 9.67 -6.72
CA ARG A 182 -0.30 8.94 -7.97
C ARG A 182 -0.46 7.44 -7.76
N PHE A 183 0.11 6.92 -6.66
CA PHE A 183 0.00 5.53 -6.24
C PHE A 183 -0.39 5.44 -4.78
N GLY A 184 -1.19 4.42 -4.45
CA GLY A 184 -1.39 3.96 -3.08
C GLY A 184 -1.07 2.49 -2.98
N THR A 185 -0.33 2.10 -1.94
CA THR A 185 0.10 0.72 -1.72
C THR A 185 -0.50 0.16 -0.44
N TYR A 186 -0.78 -1.14 -0.44
CA TYR A 186 -1.42 -1.85 0.67
C TYR A 186 -0.78 -3.21 0.85
N SER A 187 -0.81 -3.70 2.08
CA SER A 187 -0.33 -5.03 2.43
C SER A 187 -1.46 -5.92 2.97
N PHE A 188 -1.36 -7.20 2.67
CA PHE A 188 -2.23 -8.26 3.19
C PHE A 188 -1.42 -9.30 3.96
N TYR A 189 -0.32 -8.84 4.59
CA TYR A 189 0.47 -9.65 5.49
C TYR A 189 -0.39 -10.13 6.68
N TYR A 190 0.07 -11.17 7.35
CA TYR A 190 -0.66 -11.90 8.40
C TYR A 190 -1.35 -11.02 9.44
N SER A 191 -0.72 -9.97 9.94
CA SER A 191 -1.22 -9.11 11.03
C SER A 191 -2.01 -7.87 10.58
N HIS A 192 -2.21 -7.66 9.28
CA HIS A 192 -2.82 -6.43 8.76
C HIS A 192 -4.35 -6.43 8.90
N GLN A 193 -5.01 -5.33 8.51
CA GLN A 193 -6.48 -5.18 8.64
C GLN A 193 -7.25 -6.29 7.93
N ILE A 194 -6.73 -6.78 6.82
CA ILE A 194 -7.11 -8.05 6.17
C ILE A 194 -5.84 -8.81 5.83
N THR A 195 -5.93 -10.12 5.74
CA THR A 195 -4.77 -10.94 5.41
C THR A 195 -5.07 -12.02 4.38
N SER A 196 -4.05 -12.35 3.60
CA SER A 196 -4.00 -13.56 2.77
C SER A 196 -2.75 -14.42 3.08
N GLY A 197 -2.19 -14.23 4.29
CA GLY A 197 -0.87 -14.73 4.69
C GLY A 197 0.20 -13.78 4.18
N GLU A 198 0.39 -13.72 2.89
CA GLU A 198 1.17 -12.75 2.14
C GLU A 198 0.33 -12.16 1.01
N GLY A 199 0.59 -10.92 0.62
CA GLY A 199 -0.08 -10.22 -0.46
C GLY A 199 0.06 -8.71 -0.37
N GLY A 200 -0.17 -8.03 -1.48
CA GLY A 200 -0.21 -6.58 -1.55
C GLY A 200 -1.09 -6.08 -2.69
N MET A 201 -1.30 -4.78 -2.72
CA MET A 201 -2.07 -4.12 -3.79
C MET A 201 -1.48 -2.74 -4.08
N ILE A 202 -1.50 -2.35 -5.35
CA ILE A 202 -1.24 -0.98 -5.77
C ILE A 202 -2.52 -0.46 -6.41
N VAL A 203 -2.87 0.80 -6.13
CA VAL A 203 -3.94 1.50 -6.84
C VAL A 203 -3.40 2.71 -7.59
N CYS A 204 -4.01 3.01 -8.74
CA CYS A 204 -3.70 4.20 -9.53
C CYS A 204 -4.92 4.60 -10.38
N ASN A 205 -4.85 5.81 -10.98
CA ASN A 205 -5.93 6.31 -11.85
C ASN A 205 -5.46 6.54 -13.30
N ASP A 206 -4.16 6.57 -13.56
CA ASP A 206 -3.60 6.75 -14.90
C ASP A 206 -3.47 5.41 -15.64
N THR A 207 -3.88 5.37 -16.90
CA THR A 207 -3.86 4.14 -17.73
C THR A 207 -2.44 3.75 -18.13
N ASN A 208 -1.53 4.72 -18.34
CA ASN A 208 -0.13 4.42 -18.65
C ASN A 208 0.55 3.79 -17.43
N ASP A 209 0.38 4.38 -16.24
CA ASP A 209 0.88 3.83 -14.98
C ASP A 209 0.37 2.40 -14.74
N TYR A 210 -0.91 2.16 -14.98
CA TYR A 210 -1.50 0.82 -14.87
C TYR A 210 -0.82 -0.20 -15.78
N ASN A 211 -0.59 0.15 -17.05
CA ASN A 211 0.07 -0.75 -18.00
C ASN A 211 1.54 -0.98 -17.64
N VAL A 212 2.26 0.06 -17.21
CA VAL A 212 3.65 -0.07 -16.75
C VAL A 212 3.73 -0.97 -15.52
N LEU A 213 2.86 -0.79 -14.54
CA LEU A 213 2.79 -1.65 -13.34
C LEU A 213 2.48 -3.11 -13.67
N LYS A 214 1.57 -3.39 -14.62
CA LYS A 214 1.28 -4.75 -15.08
C LYS A 214 2.51 -5.41 -15.70
N SER A 215 3.23 -4.68 -16.54
CA SER A 215 4.47 -5.14 -17.15
C SER A 215 5.54 -5.41 -16.08
N LEU A 216 5.79 -4.43 -15.20
CA LEU A 216 6.75 -4.55 -14.09
C LEU A 216 6.49 -5.75 -13.19
N ARG A 217 5.22 -6.01 -12.84
CA ARG A 217 4.81 -7.16 -12.01
C ARG A 217 5.19 -8.51 -12.61
N SER A 218 5.26 -8.57 -13.93
CA SER A 218 5.38 -9.81 -14.69
C SER A 218 6.54 -9.74 -15.68
N HIS A 219 7.76 -9.68 -15.22
CA HIS A 219 9.01 -9.77 -15.98
C HIS A 219 9.26 -8.67 -17.01
N GLY A 220 8.46 -7.62 -17.09
CA GLY A 220 8.51 -6.64 -18.18
C GLY A 220 7.72 -7.07 -19.44
N TRP A 221 6.86 -8.07 -19.35
CA TRP A 221 6.01 -8.52 -20.47
C TRP A 221 5.01 -7.45 -20.91
N SER A 222 4.80 -7.38 -22.22
CA SER A 222 3.72 -6.59 -22.82
C SER A 222 2.36 -7.29 -22.78
N ARG A 223 2.33 -8.62 -22.67
CA ARG A 223 1.21 -9.52 -22.92
C ARG A 223 -0.13 -9.10 -22.31
N ASP A 224 -0.13 -8.69 -21.04
CA ASP A 224 -1.35 -8.31 -20.33
C ASP A 224 -1.61 -6.80 -20.35
N THR A 225 -0.87 -6.04 -21.17
CA THR A 225 -0.96 -4.58 -21.26
C THR A 225 -1.66 -4.14 -22.55
N ASP A 226 -2.26 -2.96 -22.54
CA ASP A 226 -2.80 -2.33 -23.74
C ASP A 226 -1.69 -1.96 -24.75
N LEU A 227 -0.43 -1.97 -24.32
CA LEU A 227 0.74 -1.68 -25.13
C LEU A 227 1.10 -2.85 -26.08
N HIS A 228 0.65 -4.08 -25.76
CA HIS A 228 1.03 -5.29 -26.47
C HIS A 228 0.86 -5.21 -27.99
N ASN A 229 -0.30 -4.76 -28.45
CA ASN A 229 -0.61 -4.68 -29.88
C ASN A 229 0.31 -3.72 -30.65
N ASN A 230 0.73 -2.61 -30.01
CA ASN A 230 1.66 -1.67 -30.62
C ASN A 230 3.05 -2.27 -30.75
N PHE A 231 3.55 -2.94 -29.72
CA PHE A 231 4.84 -3.61 -29.77
C PHE A 231 4.84 -4.77 -30.76
N LYS A 232 3.77 -5.59 -30.80
CA LYS A 232 3.61 -6.66 -31.78
C LYS A 232 3.67 -6.15 -33.23
N LYS A 233 3.04 -5.01 -33.52
CA LYS A 233 3.09 -4.38 -34.86
C LYS A 233 4.49 -3.91 -35.25
N ASN A 234 5.24 -3.37 -34.27
CA ASN A 234 6.58 -2.83 -34.50
C ASN A 234 7.67 -3.92 -34.59
N TYR A 235 7.43 -5.10 -33.99
CA TYR A 235 8.40 -6.19 -33.90
C TYR A 235 7.82 -7.49 -34.48
N LYS A 236 7.40 -7.44 -35.74
CA LYS A 236 6.71 -8.55 -36.44
C LYS A 236 7.51 -9.84 -36.51
N ASN A 237 8.83 -9.75 -36.48
CA ASN A 237 9.74 -10.91 -36.59
C ASN A 237 9.98 -11.61 -35.23
N LEU A 238 9.45 -11.07 -34.12
CA LEU A 238 9.56 -11.67 -32.81
C LEU A 238 8.29 -12.42 -32.44
N ASP A 239 8.45 -13.53 -31.73
CA ASP A 239 7.34 -14.23 -31.14
C ASP A 239 6.68 -13.34 -30.06
N ASP A 240 5.42 -12.99 -30.28
CA ASP A 240 4.69 -12.07 -29.41
C ASP A 240 4.48 -12.58 -27.97
N ARG A 241 4.65 -13.90 -27.75
CA ARG A 241 4.64 -14.51 -26.42
C ARG A 241 5.82 -14.07 -25.56
N PHE A 242 6.91 -13.61 -26.16
CA PHE A 242 8.17 -13.22 -25.51
C PHE A 242 8.53 -11.76 -25.74
N LEU A 243 7.55 -10.89 -25.95
CA LEU A 243 7.77 -9.45 -26.05
C LEU A 243 7.93 -8.81 -24.67
N PHE A 244 9.18 -8.59 -24.26
CA PHE A 244 9.56 -7.85 -23.06
C PHE A 244 9.84 -6.40 -23.44
N ILE A 245 9.12 -5.46 -22.81
CA ILE A 245 9.13 -4.04 -23.18
C ILE A 245 9.89 -3.16 -22.20
N GLY A 246 10.50 -3.78 -21.21
CA GLY A 246 11.32 -3.11 -20.21
C GLY A 246 11.75 -4.07 -19.09
N PRO A 247 12.54 -3.58 -18.13
CA PRO A 247 12.85 -4.34 -16.93
C PRO A 247 11.59 -4.66 -16.15
N GLY A 248 11.56 -5.81 -15.48
CA GLY A 248 10.42 -6.21 -14.66
C GLY A 248 10.82 -7.26 -13.63
N TYR A 249 9.87 -7.55 -12.75
CA TYR A 249 10.02 -8.45 -11.61
C TYR A 249 9.08 -9.66 -11.73
N ASN A 250 9.31 -10.68 -10.94
CA ASN A 250 8.32 -11.73 -10.72
C ASN A 250 7.72 -11.53 -9.31
N VAL A 251 6.75 -10.62 -9.21
CA VAL A 251 6.06 -10.33 -7.96
C VAL A 251 4.55 -10.57 -8.07
N ARG A 252 4.19 -11.52 -8.93
CA ARG A 252 2.80 -11.94 -9.14
C ARG A 252 2.25 -12.62 -7.89
N PRO A 253 0.99 -12.34 -7.50
CA PRO A 253 0.30 -13.10 -6.47
C PRO A 253 -0.16 -14.46 -7.02
N THR A 254 -0.70 -15.28 -6.14
CA THR A 254 -1.44 -16.49 -6.50
C THR A 254 -2.95 -16.25 -6.38
N ASP A 255 -3.76 -17.02 -7.11
CA ASP A 255 -5.21 -16.97 -6.95
C ASP A 255 -5.66 -17.48 -5.57
N ILE A 256 -4.83 -18.26 -4.86
CA ILE A 256 -5.08 -18.67 -3.46
C ILE A 256 -5.09 -17.43 -2.56
N GLN A 257 -4.03 -16.61 -2.63
CA GLN A 257 -3.94 -15.35 -1.87
C GLN A 257 -5.10 -14.42 -2.22
N ALA A 258 -5.42 -14.29 -3.51
CA ALA A 258 -6.51 -13.44 -3.96
C ALA A 258 -7.88 -13.91 -3.46
N ALA A 259 -8.16 -15.21 -3.39
CA ALA A 259 -9.42 -15.76 -2.92
C ALA A 259 -9.64 -15.46 -1.42
N ILE A 260 -8.61 -15.69 -0.61
CA ILE A 260 -8.62 -15.42 0.82
C ILE A 260 -8.81 -13.91 1.06
N ALA A 261 -7.96 -13.07 0.43
CA ALA A 261 -8.03 -11.61 0.58
C ALA A 261 -9.39 -11.05 0.15
N LEU A 262 -9.95 -11.52 -0.97
CA LEU A 262 -11.26 -11.09 -1.46
C LEU A 262 -12.38 -11.41 -0.46
N ASN A 263 -12.35 -12.57 0.19
CA ASN A 263 -13.33 -12.93 1.20
C ASN A 263 -13.19 -12.07 2.47
N GLN A 264 -11.98 -11.84 2.94
CA GLN A 264 -11.70 -10.94 4.06
C GLN A 264 -12.09 -9.49 3.75
N PHE A 265 -11.81 -9.01 2.55
CA PHE A 265 -12.12 -7.65 2.14
C PHE A 265 -13.61 -7.29 2.22
N LYS A 266 -14.51 -8.27 2.07
CA LYS A 266 -15.94 -8.09 2.29
C LYS A 266 -16.26 -7.69 3.73
N ARG A 267 -15.45 -8.13 4.70
CA ARG A 267 -15.61 -7.92 6.14
C ARG A 267 -14.78 -6.75 6.69
N LEU A 268 -14.00 -6.06 5.86
CA LEU A 268 -13.09 -4.99 6.27
C LEU A 268 -13.75 -3.97 7.22
N ASN A 269 -14.97 -3.51 6.90
CA ASN A 269 -15.65 -2.53 7.74
C ASN A 269 -15.96 -3.05 9.15
N LYS A 270 -16.27 -4.36 9.28
CA LYS A 270 -16.46 -5.02 10.59
C LYS A 270 -15.14 -5.02 11.37
N PHE A 271 -14.03 -5.35 10.72
CA PHE A 271 -12.70 -5.36 11.35
C PHE A 271 -12.31 -3.97 11.86
N ILE A 272 -12.48 -2.94 11.02
CA ILE A 272 -12.22 -1.54 11.41
C ILE A 272 -13.06 -1.15 12.63
N LYS A 273 -14.37 -1.42 12.60
CA LYS A 273 -15.27 -1.12 13.73
C LYS A 273 -14.81 -1.81 15.01
N THR A 274 -14.48 -3.10 14.95
CA THR A 274 -14.02 -3.87 16.12
C THR A 274 -12.72 -3.31 16.69
N ARG A 275 -11.71 -3.03 15.84
CA ARG A 275 -10.42 -2.44 16.27
C ARG A 275 -10.62 -1.07 16.93
N ASN A 276 -11.42 -0.20 16.33
CA ASN A 276 -11.72 1.13 16.88
C ASN A 276 -12.47 1.02 18.23
N THR A 277 -13.44 0.12 18.33
CA THR A 277 -14.16 -0.12 19.59
C THR A 277 -13.24 -0.66 20.67
N ASN A 278 -12.38 -1.63 20.35
CA ASN A 278 -11.45 -2.23 21.31
C ASN A 278 -10.44 -1.17 21.82
N ARG A 279 -9.86 -0.38 20.93
CA ARG A 279 -8.96 0.72 21.30
C ARG A 279 -9.64 1.68 22.29
N ASN A 280 -10.83 2.14 21.97
CA ASN A 280 -11.55 3.08 22.84
C ASN A 280 -11.88 2.47 24.20
N LYS A 281 -12.29 1.20 24.27
CA LYS A 281 -12.53 0.49 25.53
C LYS A 281 -11.26 0.41 26.38
N ILE A 282 -10.12 0.05 25.78
CA ILE A 282 -8.84 -0.04 26.51
C ILE A 282 -8.45 1.31 27.04
N ILE A 283 -8.48 2.36 26.23
CA ILE A 283 -8.11 3.73 26.66
C ILE A 283 -9.02 4.21 27.77
N ASN A 284 -10.34 4.04 27.64
CA ASN A 284 -11.28 4.44 28.67
C ASN A 284 -11.04 3.70 29.99
N PHE A 285 -10.80 2.39 29.94
CA PHE A 285 -10.47 1.58 31.10
C PHE A 285 -9.20 2.08 31.79
N LEU A 286 -8.12 2.33 31.04
CA LEU A 286 -6.86 2.84 31.57
C LEU A 286 -7.03 4.22 32.25
N LYS A 287 -7.80 5.12 31.63
CA LYS A 287 -8.03 6.48 32.17
C LYS A 287 -8.93 6.50 33.41
N MET A 288 -9.71 5.45 33.65
CA MET A 288 -10.54 5.31 34.86
C MET A 288 -9.75 4.75 36.05
N ASP A 289 -8.55 4.21 35.86
CA ASP A 289 -7.70 3.70 36.93
C ASP A 289 -7.08 4.86 37.71
N ASN A 290 -7.25 4.88 39.04
CA ASN A 290 -6.64 5.88 39.93
C ASN A 290 -5.10 5.88 39.89
N LYS A 291 -4.49 4.84 39.34
CA LYS A 291 -3.04 4.72 39.13
C LYS A 291 -2.56 5.33 37.80
N TRP A 292 -3.49 5.79 36.95
CA TRP A 292 -3.12 6.49 35.73
C TRP A 292 -2.45 7.81 36.04
N ASN A 293 -1.18 7.94 35.71
CA ASN A 293 -0.34 9.06 36.07
C ASN A 293 0.14 9.91 34.87
N ASN A 294 -0.50 9.72 33.72
CA ASN A 294 -0.15 10.42 32.47
C ASN A 294 1.30 10.19 31.97
N GLN A 295 1.98 9.11 32.42
CA GLN A 295 3.31 8.76 31.91
C GLN A 295 3.27 8.31 30.43
N PHE A 296 2.10 7.93 29.93
CA PHE A 296 1.87 7.52 28.56
C PHE A 296 0.89 8.46 27.87
N SER A 297 1.14 8.76 26.61
CA SER A 297 0.20 9.45 25.75
C SER A 297 -0.30 8.53 24.66
N PHE A 298 -1.52 8.76 24.19
CA PHE A 298 -2.06 8.04 23.05
C PHE A 298 -1.93 8.89 21.80
N VAL A 299 -1.73 8.23 20.65
CA VAL A 299 -1.64 8.94 19.36
C VAL A 299 -2.82 9.87 19.16
N GLU A 300 -2.51 11.10 18.82
CA GLU A 300 -3.45 12.15 18.44
C GLU A 300 -4.07 11.87 17.07
N ILE A 301 -5.29 12.32 16.89
CA ILE A 301 -6.03 12.12 15.65
C ILE A 301 -6.45 13.49 15.13
N ASP A 302 -6.11 13.80 13.88
CA ASP A 302 -6.67 14.96 13.16
C ASP A 302 -8.19 14.80 13.05
N ASP A 303 -8.96 15.84 13.32
CA ASP A 303 -10.43 15.83 13.33
C ASP A 303 -11.03 15.39 11.99
N ASN A 304 -10.31 15.59 10.90
CA ASN A 304 -10.70 15.17 9.57
C ASN A 304 -10.41 13.68 9.29
N SER A 305 -9.68 13.01 10.20
CA SER A 305 -9.29 11.61 10.06
C SER A 305 -10.32 10.66 10.65
N LYS A 306 -10.53 9.55 9.96
CA LYS A 306 -11.25 8.37 10.47
C LYS A 306 -10.29 7.20 10.46
N PRO A 307 -9.69 6.83 11.59
CA PRO A 307 -8.64 5.81 11.65
C PRO A 307 -9.14 4.41 11.33
N SER A 308 -8.22 3.61 10.83
CA SER A 308 -8.32 2.16 10.74
C SER A 308 -7.15 1.55 11.52
N TRP A 309 -7.27 1.54 12.84
CA TRP A 309 -6.16 1.23 13.75
C TRP A 309 -5.49 -0.10 13.43
N PHE A 310 -4.18 -0.05 13.29
CA PHE A 310 -3.32 -1.22 13.14
C PHE A 310 -3.00 -1.86 14.49
N GLY A 311 -2.76 -1.02 15.49
CA GLY A 311 -2.47 -1.39 16.88
C GLY A 311 -2.97 -0.35 17.86
N LEU A 312 -2.47 -0.40 19.08
CA LEU A 312 -2.65 0.61 20.13
C LEU A 312 -1.29 1.27 20.39
N PRO A 313 -0.90 2.29 19.62
CA PRO A 313 0.32 3.03 19.90
C PRO A 313 0.16 3.89 21.15
N ILE A 314 1.20 3.90 21.96
CA ILE A 314 1.36 4.66 23.21
C ILE A 314 2.76 5.24 23.26
#